data_f3e201e397b81a8617418e6af433be10
#
_entry.id   f3e201e397b81a8617418e6af433be10
#
_cell.length_a   1.000
_cell.length_b   1.000
_cell.length_c   1.000
_cell.angle_alpha   90.00
_cell.angle_beta   90.00
_cell.angle_gamma   90.00
#
_symmetry.space_group_name_H-M   'P 1'
#
loop_
_entity.id
_entity.type
_entity.pdbx_description
1 polymer ?
#
loop_
_entity_poly.entity_id
_entity_poly.type
_entity_poly.pdbx_seq_one_letter_code
_entity_poly.pdbx_strand_id
1 'polypeptide(L)'
;MSFVSRSIWVLWFTFAVAGNGSAQDHKASIIQYIDDRADLYTDVAQQIWDWAEVGYLETQSSNLLQQQLLNAGFEINTGVAAIPTAFVATWRNGSGGPTIGILAEYDALPGITQDRNPLRDPIDSKLAGHACGHHLFGTGSVAAAIATKMWMQETGQVGEIRLFGTPAEEGGAGKVYMVREGLFDDVDAVLHWHPSDANSADARSSLANKSAKFRFTGLSAHAAGAPHRGRSALDGVEAMNNMVNLMREHVPMETRIHYVITSGGAAPNVVPDFAEVYYYVRHPDPSQVNMIFERVVQTAEGAALGTDTDMEFEVIHGIYNILPNVSLQTAIHANLSRVGGVDYNAEEKEFAEKLRGALPLDSPPITEANNVRPMVIDERGGGGSTDVADVSWAVATGGMRAATWVPGTSSHSWQAVAAGGTSIGNKGMLVAAKTLAMTAVDLFMNPILLGNAVSEHQDRLPEDWVYEPLLGDRPPPLDYRLPAGLGN
;
A
#
# COMPACT_ATOMS: atom_id res chain seq x y z
N MET A 1 4.18 -65.64 -57.49
CA MET A 1 4.03 -65.26 -56.07
C MET A 1 5.12 -64.26 -55.75
N SER A 2 4.75 -62.95 -55.77
CA SER A 2 5.68 -61.84 -55.52
C SER A 2 5.40 -61.28 -54.12
N PHE A 3 6.41 -61.28 -53.28
CA PHE A 3 6.39 -60.65 -51.95
C PHE A 3 6.74 -59.16 -52.08
N VAL A 4 5.80 -58.28 -51.72
CA VAL A 4 6.04 -56.85 -51.63
C VAL A 4 6.42 -56.53 -50.17
N SER A 5 7.67 -56.11 -49.95
CA SER A 5 8.15 -55.60 -48.65
C SER A 5 7.69 -54.17 -48.44
N ARG A 6 6.93 -53.90 -47.40
CA ARG A 6 6.59 -52.56 -46.94
C ARG A 6 7.60 -52.09 -45.86
N SER A 7 8.43 -51.13 -46.19
CA SER A 7 9.31 -50.46 -45.24
C SER A 7 8.50 -49.42 -44.45
N ILE A 8 8.43 -49.56 -43.11
CA ILE A 8 7.84 -48.59 -42.18
C ILE A 8 8.95 -47.62 -41.80
N TRP A 9 8.81 -46.37 -42.17
CA TRP A 9 9.66 -45.28 -41.68
C TRP A 9 9.10 -44.77 -40.35
N VAL A 10 9.84 -44.97 -39.24
CA VAL A 10 9.56 -44.38 -37.95
C VAL A 10 10.23 -43.02 -37.92
N LEU A 11 9.44 -41.92 -38.00
CA LEU A 11 9.90 -40.59 -37.74
C LEU A 11 10.06 -40.40 -36.23
N TRP A 12 11.29 -40.25 -35.77
CA TRP A 12 11.58 -39.75 -34.41
C TRP A 12 11.40 -38.24 -34.37
N PHE A 13 10.35 -37.77 -33.69
CA PHE A 13 10.25 -36.37 -33.31
C PHE A 13 11.11 -36.16 -32.05
N THR A 14 12.27 -35.56 -32.24
CA THR A 14 13.06 -34.99 -31.14
C THR A 14 12.38 -33.69 -30.67
N PHE A 15 11.65 -33.77 -29.60
CA PHE A 15 11.25 -32.55 -28.87
C PHE A 15 12.52 -31.95 -28.26
N ALA A 16 12.97 -30.85 -28.83
CA ALA A 16 14.04 -30.02 -28.24
C ALA A 16 13.49 -29.35 -26.97
N VAL A 17 13.97 -29.78 -25.80
CA VAL A 17 13.81 -29.07 -24.54
C VAL A 17 14.74 -27.85 -24.58
N ALA A 18 14.27 -26.76 -25.17
CA ALA A 18 15.00 -25.48 -25.28
C ALA A 18 14.42 -24.40 -24.35
N GLY A 19 13.83 -24.78 -23.21
CA GLY A 19 13.08 -23.82 -22.39
C GLY A 19 13.76 -23.33 -21.11
N ASN A 20 14.66 -24.10 -20.50
CA ASN A 20 15.15 -23.77 -19.14
C ASN A 20 16.45 -22.92 -19.10
N GLY A 21 17.25 -22.90 -20.14
CA GLY A 21 18.49 -22.10 -20.19
C GLY A 21 18.23 -20.61 -20.38
N SER A 22 17.25 -20.23 -21.19
CA SER A 22 16.97 -18.83 -21.54
C SER A 22 16.34 -18.03 -20.37
N ALA A 23 15.41 -18.60 -19.62
CA ALA A 23 14.75 -17.91 -18.49
C ALA A 23 15.73 -17.61 -17.33
N GLN A 24 16.72 -18.47 -17.13
CA GLN A 24 17.74 -18.27 -16.11
C GLN A 24 18.71 -17.14 -16.47
N ASP A 25 19.05 -16.99 -17.73
CA ASP A 25 19.91 -15.92 -18.23
C ASP A 25 19.19 -14.55 -18.13
N HIS A 26 17.90 -14.46 -18.44
CA HIS A 26 17.11 -13.24 -18.34
C HIS A 26 17.04 -12.68 -16.91
N LYS A 27 16.81 -13.53 -15.89
CA LYS A 27 16.77 -13.10 -14.51
C LYS A 27 18.13 -12.61 -14.01
N ALA A 28 19.23 -13.22 -14.47
CA ALA A 28 20.57 -12.76 -14.13
C ALA A 28 20.87 -11.37 -14.75
N SER A 29 20.46 -11.11 -15.99
CA SER A 29 20.65 -9.82 -16.63
C SER A 29 19.84 -8.71 -15.95
N ILE A 30 18.62 -9.00 -15.46
CA ILE A 30 17.81 -8.05 -14.69
C ILE A 30 18.48 -7.68 -13.37
N ILE A 31 18.96 -8.69 -12.63
CA ILE A 31 19.70 -8.46 -11.37
C ILE A 31 20.89 -7.55 -11.64
N GLN A 32 21.72 -7.87 -12.64
CA GLN A 32 22.89 -7.08 -12.99
C GLN A 32 22.51 -5.65 -13.42
N TYR A 33 21.46 -5.49 -14.23
CA TYR A 33 20.99 -4.18 -14.70
C TYR A 33 20.62 -3.26 -13.51
N ILE A 34 19.95 -3.79 -12.49
CA ILE A 34 19.56 -3.04 -11.28
C ILE A 34 20.80 -2.77 -10.43
N ASP A 35 21.70 -3.73 -10.26
CA ASP A 35 22.93 -3.56 -9.48
C ASP A 35 23.85 -2.49 -10.09
N ASP A 36 24.00 -2.46 -11.41
CA ASP A 36 24.81 -1.45 -12.12
C ASP A 36 24.27 -0.02 -11.95
N ARG A 37 23.02 0.13 -11.49
CA ARG A 37 22.33 1.43 -11.27
C ARG A 37 21.94 1.67 -9.83
N ALA A 38 22.49 0.88 -8.91
CA ALA A 38 22.18 0.98 -7.47
C ALA A 38 22.38 2.39 -6.92
N ASP A 39 23.45 3.07 -7.32
CA ASP A 39 23.75 4.44 -6.88
C ASP A 39 22.69 5.42 -7.38
N LEU A 40 22.27 5.32 -8.64
CA LEU A 40 21.19 6.17 -9.20
C LEU A 40 19.90 6.03 -8.38
N TYR A 41 19.47 4.80 -8.12
CA TYR A 41 18.22 4.56 -7.38
C TYR A 41 18.37 4.95 -5.90
N THR A 42 19.56 4.76 -5.33
CA THR A 42 19.87 5.28 -3.98
C THR A 42 19.71 6.79 -3.93
N ASP A 43 20.28 7.53 -4.87
CA ASP A 43 20.19 8.99 -4.92
C ASP A 43 18.75 9.48 -5.08
N VAL A 44 17.93 8.82 -5.90
CA VAL A 44 16.50 9.13 -6.07
C VAL A 44 15.75 8.91 -4.75
N ALA A 45 15.92 7.77 -4.11
CA ALA A 45 15.27 7.45 -2.85
C ALA A 45 15.65 8.42 -1.74
N GLN A 46 16.95 8.79 -1.65
CA GLN A 46 17.44 9.72 -0.64
C GLN A 46 16.91 11.15 -0.84
N GLN A 47 16.74 11.62 -2.07
CA GLN A 47 16.11 12.91 -2.33
C GLN A 47 14.65 12.94 -1.84
N ILE A 48 13.86 11.88 -2.13
CA ILE A 48 12.48 11.76 -1.66
C ILE A 48 12.44 11.67 -0.12
N TRP A 49 13.37 10.92 0.51
CA TRP A 49 13.50 10.86 1.96
C TRP A 49 13.78 12.24 2.57
N ASP A 50 14.61 13.06 1.91
CA ASP A 50 14.94 14.39 2.38
C ASP A 50 13.76 15.36 2.27
N TRP A 51 12.93 15.28 1.24
CA TRP A 51 11.73 16.10 1.08
C TRP A 51 10.62 15.73 2.06
N ALA A 52 10.39 14.43 2.26
CA ALA A 52 9.37 13.90 3.16
C ALA A 52 8.00 14.56 2.98
N GLU A 53 7.53 14.65 1.74
CA GLU A 53 6.25 15.27 1.38
C GLU A 53 5.09 14.37 1.80
N VAL A 54 4.05 14.95 2.38
CA VAL A 54 2.88 14.23 2.86
C VAL A 54 1.83 14.07 1.77
N GLY A 55 0.91 13.13 1.97
CA GLY A 55 -0.10 12.72 1.00
C GLY A 55 -0.85 13.87 0.32
N TYR A 56 -0.98 13.77 -1.00
CA TYR A 56 -1.48 14.73 -2.00
C TYR A 56 -0.61 15.98 -2.19
N LEU A 57 0.45 16.14 -1.43
CA LEU A 57 1.41 17.25 -1.54
C LEU A 57 2.79 16.77 -2.04
N GLU A 58 2.92 15.54 -2.50
CA GLU A 58 4.16 14.87 -2.95
C GLU A 58 4.61 15.37 -4.33
N THR A 59 4.67 16.68 -4.52
CA THR A 59 4.92 17.26 -5.84
C THR A 59 6.32 16.98 -6.36
N GLN A 60 7.35 17.15 -5.52
CA GLN A 60 8.74 16.91 -5.91
C GLN A 60 9.01 15.42 -6.08
N SER A 61 8.51 14.61 -5.16
CA SER A 61 8.65 13.14 -5.16
C SER A 61 8.02 12.53 -6.42
N SER A 62 6.77 12.88 -6.72
CA SER A 62 6.08 12.46 -7.93
C SER A 62 6.82 12.88 -9.20
N ASN A 63 7.25 14.15 -9.30
CA ASN A 63 7.97 14.66 -10.46
C ASN A 63 9.31 13.94 -10.66
N LEU A 64 10.06 13.66 -9.59
CA LEU A 64 11.34 12.96 -9.67
C LEU A 64 11.17 11.53 -10.21
N LEU A 65 10.17 10.78 -9.71
CA LEU A 65 9.86 9.43 -10.19
C LEU A 65 9.41 9.46 -11.67
N GLN A 66 8.53 10.40 -12.04
CA GLN A 66 8.12 10.60 -13.43
C GLN A 66 9.31 10.90 -14.34
N GLN A 67 10.27 11.73 -13.89
CA GLN A 67 11.45 12.06 -14.68
C GLN A 67 12.34 10.83 -14.95
N GLN A 68 12.49 9.91 -13.98
CA GLN A 68 13.23 8.66 -14.20
C GLN A 68 12.57 7.82 -15.31
N LEU A 69 11.25 7.72 -15.29
CA LEU A 69 10.47 6.96 -16.27
C LEU A 69 10.47 7.62 -17.65
N LEU A 70 10.33 8.95 -17.73
CA LEU A 70 10.48 9.71 -18.98
C LEU A 70 11.86 9.50 -19.61
N ASN A 71 12.92 9.59 -18.81
CA ASN A 71 14.30 9.36 -19.27
C ASN A 71 14.51 7.92 -19.78
N ALA A 72 13.76 6.97 -19.23
CA ALA A 72 13.72 5.59 -19.69
C ALA A 72 12.79 5.35 -20.90
N GLY A 73 12.07 6.38 -21.38
CA GLY A 73 11.21 6.31 -22.56
C GLY A 73 9.79 5.81 -22.32
N PHE A 74 9.28 5.94 -21.09
CA PHE A 74 7.86 5.75 -20.79
C PHE A 74 7.05 6.97 -21.22
N GLU A 75 5.80 6.75 -21.61
CA GLU A 75 4.78 7.80 -21.77
C GLU A 75 4.11 8.02 -20.43
N ILE A 76 3.93 9.29 -20.02
CA ILE A 76 3.37 9.64 -18.71
C ILE A 76 2.03 10.36 -18.87
N ASN A 77 1.00 9.85 -18.17
CA ASN A 77 -0.27 10.53 -17.97
C ASN A 77 -0.33 11.01 -16.50
N THR A 78 -0.34 12.34 -16.29
CA THR A 78 -0.27 12.97 -14.97
C THR A 78 -1.63 13.46 -14.51
N GLY A 79 -1.83 13.62 -13.19
CA GLY A 79 -3.06 14.17 -12.62
C GLY A 79 -4.26 13.25 -12.79
N VAL A 80 -4.03 11.95 -12.89
CA VAL A 80 -5.10 10.95 -13.02
C VAL A 80 -5.97 10.90 -11.76
N ALA A 81 -7.21 10.46 -11.91
CA ALA A 81 -8.19 10.37 -10.82
C ALA A 81 -8.41 11.70 -10.06
N ALA A 82 -8.23 12.84 -10.74
CA ALA A 82 -8.29 14.19 -10.16
C ALA A 82 -7.29 14.42 -9.02
N ILE A 83 -6.18 13.68 -8.98
CA ILE A 83 -5.11 13.81 -7.99
C ILE A 83 -3.85 14.35 -8.69
N PRO A 84 -3.43 15.61 -8.43
CA PRO A 84 -2.31 16.24 -9.15
C PRO A 84 -0.99 15.49 -9.08
N THR A 85 -0.73 14.77 -7.99
CA THR A 85 0.50 14.00 -7.76
C THR A 85 0.42 12.55 -8.24
N ALA A 86 -0.77 12.05 -8.64
CA ALA A 86 -0.93 10.73 -9.22
C ALA A 86 -0.55 10.71 -10.70
N PHE A 87 0.00 9.59 -11.18
CA PHE A 87 0.35 9.42 -12.58
C PHE A 87 0.32 7.94 -13.00
N VAL A 88 0.21 7.72 -14.31
CA VAL A 88 0.39 6.42 -14.94
C VAL A 88 1.49 6.54 -15.98
N ALA A 89 2.51 5.71 -15.86
CA ALA A 89 3.61 5.60 -16.81
C ALA A 89 3.48 4.31 -17.61
N THR A 90 3.46 4.40 -18.92
CA THR A 90 3.22 3.26 -19.82
C THR A 90 4.38 3.08 -20.79
N TRP A 91 4.83 1.85 -20.94
CA TRP A 91 5.70 1.47 -22.04
C TRP A 91 5.21 0.19 -22.69
N ARG A 92 5.08 0.21 -24.02
CA ARG A 92 4.54 -0.90 -24.83
C ARG A 92 5.54 -1.37 -25.86
N ASN A 93 5.63 -2.68 -26.03
CA ASN A 93 6.38 -3.30 -27.13
C ASN A 93 5.42 -4.11 -28.02
N GLY A 94 5.23 -3.67 -29.25
CA GLY A 94 4.32 -4.31 -30.20
C GLY A 94 2.83 -4.06 -29.90
N SER A 95 1.97 -4.92 -30.44
CA SER A 95 0.53 -4.89 -30.23
C SER A 95 0.04 -6.24 -29.69
N GLY A 96 -0.86 -6.21 -28.73
CA GLY A 96 -1.30 -7.39 -27.97
C GLY A 96 -0.27 -7.80 -26.90
N GLY A 97 -0.43 -8.97 -26.33
CA GLY A 97 0.34 -9.42 -25.16
C GLY A 97 -0.25 -8.88 -23.85
N PRO A 98 0.26 -9.33 -22.70
CA PRO A 98 -0.28 -8.93 -21.41
C PRO A 98 0.14 -7.52 -21.00
N THR A 99 -0.68 -6.91 -20.14
CA THR A 99 -0.40 -5.65 -19.44
C THR A 99 -0.10 -5.97 -17.97
N ILE A 100 1.13 -5.70 -17.52
CA ILE A 100 1.55 -5.92 -16.14
C ILE A 100 1.75 -4.57 -15.46
N GLY A 101 1.02 -4.36 -14.35
CA GLY A 101 1.09 -3.16 -13.53
C GLY A 101 2.10 -3.29 -12.39
N ILE A 102 2.72 -2.17 -11.99
CA ILE A 102 3.52 -2.05 -10.77
C ILE A 102 3.05 -0.81 -10.01
N LEU A 103 2.74 -0.93 -8.71
CA LEU A 103 2.37 0.19 -7.85
C LEU A 103 3.61 0.90 -7.31
N ALA A 104 3.50 2.20 -7.07
CA ALA A 104 4.56 3.03 -6.50
C ALA A 104 3.97 4.06 -5.54
N GLU A 105 4.28 3.96 -4.25
CA GLU A 105 3.93 4.92 -3.19
C GLU A 105 5.12 5.82 -2.89
N TYR A 106 4.86 7.06 -2.42
CA TYR A 106 5.92 8.05 -2.16
C TYR A 106 5.55 9.12 -1.13
N ASP A 107 4.45 8.96 -0.39
CA ASP A 107 4.02 9.87 0.67
C ASP A 107 4.74 9.61 2.00
N ALA A 108 4.92 10.67 2.80
CA ALA A 108 5.50 10.64 4.13
C ALA A 108 4.44 10.81 5.22
N LEU A 109 4.79 10.41 6.44
CA LEU A 109 3.95 10.55 7.63
C LEU A 109 4.25 11.85 8.38
N PRO A 110 3.22 12.65 8.73
CA PRO A 110 3.41 13.86 9.53
C PRO A 110 3.82 13.54 10.97
N GLY A 111 4.56 14.45 11.60
CA GLY A 111 4.89 14.42 13.01
C GLY A 111 6.01 13.44 13.42
N ILE A 112 6.50 12.62 12.50
CA ILE A 112 7.57 11.64 12.78
C ILE A 112 8.82 12.08 12.01
N THR A 113 9.69 12.84 12.66
CA THR A 113 10.97 13.27 12.10
C THR A 113 12.14 12.58 12.76
N GLN A 114 13.20 12.30 12.01
CA GLN A 114 14.39 11.62 12.49
C GLN A 114 15.52 11.79 11.46
N ASP A 115 16.77 11.93 11.93
CA ASP A 115 17.94 11.85 11.06
C ASP A 115 18.41 10.39 10.88
N ARG A 116 19.37 10.19 9.98
CA ARG A 116 20.06 8.90 9.71
C ARG A 116 20.93 8.47 10.88
N ASN A 117 20.38 8.50 12.09
CA ASN A 117 21.06 8.24 13.35
C ASN A 117 20.41 7.04 14.06
N PRO A 118 21.17 6.03 14.53
CA PRO A 118 20.61 4.90 15.25
C PRO A 118 20.07 5.24 16.66
N LEU A 119 20.24 6.47 17.10
CA LEU A 119 19.65 7.04 18.31
C LEU A 119 18.57 8.05 17.95
N ARG A 120 17.64 8.32 18.86
CA ARG A 120 16.60 9.32 18.65
C ARG A 120 17.23 10.70 18.42
N ASP A 121 17.02 11.25 17.22
CA ASP A 121 17.60 12.52 16.75
C ASP A 121 16.62 13.20 15.79
N PRO A 122 15.54 13.84 16.32
CA PRO A 122 14.51 14.45 15.50
C PRO A 122 15.05 15.68 14.75
N ILE A 123 14.63 15.87 13.51
CA ILE A 123 14.97 17.02 12.68
C ILE A 123 13.90 18.10 12.92
N ASP A 124 14.21 19.11 13.72
CA ASP A 124 13.25 20.17 14.10
C ASP A 124 12.73 21.01 12.92
N SER A 125 13.50 21.09 11.83
CA SER A 125 13.12 21.84 10.62
C SER A 125 12.14 21.08 9.71
N LYS A 126 11.89 19.79 9.97
CA LYS A 126 10.98 18.93 9.20
C LYS A 126 9.67 18.70 9.96
N LEU A 127 8.57 18.61 9.23
CA LEU A 127 7.23 18.33 9.79
C LEU A 127 6.80 16.87 9.57
N ALA A 128 7.50 16.12 8.73
CA ALA A 128 7.18 14.75 8.36
C ALA A 128 8.45 13.90 8.15
N GLY A 129 8.30 12.59 8.06
CA GLY A 129 9.36 11.66 7.73
C GLY A 129 8.81 10.35 7.16
N HIS A 130 9.64 9.63 6.39
CA HIS A 130 9.26 8.38 5.75
C HIS A 130 9.26 7.20 6.72
N ALA A 131 8.35 7.23 7.71
CA ALA A 131 8.23 6.21 8.75
C ALA A 131 7.54 4.91 8.25
N CYS A 132 7.00 4.91 7.03
CA CYS A 132 6.52 3.74 6.30
C CYS A 132 7.44 3.32 5.13
N GLY A 133 8.45 4.14 4.84
CA GLY A 133 9.48 3.83 3.83
C GLY A 133 9.05 4.02 2.38
N HIS A 134 7.98 4.79 2.10
CA HIS A 134 7.43 4.94 0.75
C HIS A 134 8.42 5.61 -0.24
N HIS A 135 9.42 6.37 0.23
CA HIS A 135 10.54 6.84 -0.61
C HIS A 135 11.30 5.69 -1.28
N LEU A 136 11.45 4.56 -0.56
CA LEU A 136 12.04 3.33 -1.10
C LEU A 136 11.04 2.60 -1.98
N PHE A 137 9.76 2.55 -1.58
CA PHE A 137 8.71 1.87 -2.33
C PHE A 137 8.60 2.43 -3.75
N GLY A 138 8.39 3.74 -3.89
CA GLY A 138 8.28 4.39 -5.19
C GLY A 138 9.50 4.17 -6.06
N THR A 139 10.69 4.38 -5.50
CA THR A 139 11.96 4.25 -6.22
C THR A 139 12.24 2.81 -6.64
N GLY A 140 12.03 1.83 -5.76
CA GLY A 140 12.22 0.40 -6.07
C GLY A 140 11.26 -0.09 -7.17
N SER A 141 10.02 0.40 -7.15
CA SER A 141 9.02 0.13 -8.19
C SER A 141 9.41 0.72 -9.54
N VAL A 142 9.92 1.95 -9.57
CA VAL A 142 10.47 2.58 -10.79
C VAL A 142 11.64 1.77 -11.33
N ALA A 143 12.57 1.34 -10.46
CA ALA A 143 13.69 0.50 -10.86
C ALA A 143 13.23 -0.83 -11.48
N ALA A 144 12.21 -1.47 -10.89
CA ALA A 144 11.62 -2.70 -11.41
C ALA A 144 10.96 -2.51 -12.78
N ALA A 145 10.18 -1.44 -12.95
CA ALA A 145 9.51 -1.14 -14.22
C ALA A 145 10.53 -0.87 -15.34
N ILE A 146 11.57 -0.08 -15.06
CA ILE A 146 12.62 0.23 -16.04
C ILE A 146 13.41 -1.03 -16.41
N ALA A 147 13.78 -1.87 -15.44
CA ALA A 147 14.48 -3.12 -15.70
C ALA A 147 13.65 -4.10 -16.54
N THR A 148 12.35 -4.22 -16.25
CA THR A 148 11.41 -5.02 -17.03
C THR A 148 11.30 -4.51 -18.47
N LYS A 149 11.14 -3.19 -18.64
CA LYS A 149 11.11 -2.54 -19.95
C LYS A 149 12.39 -2.83 -20.76
N MET A 150 13.56 -2.71 -20.13
CA MET A 150 14.84 -3.00 -20.80
C MET A 150 14.90 -4.45 -21.29
N TRP A 151 14.50 -5.40 -20.44
CA TRP A 151 14.42 -6.81 -20.81
C TRP A 151 13.44 -7.05 -21.98
N MET A 152 12.24 -6.43 -21.94
CA MET A 152 11.27 -6.55 -23.04
C MET A 152 11.83 -6.02 -24.35
N GLN A 153 12.57 -4.93 -24.30
CA GLN A 153 13.22 -4.33 -25.48
C GLN A 153 14.32 -5.21 -26.05
N GLU A 154 15.17 -5.79 -25.21
CA GLU A 154 16.27 -6.66 -25.62
C GLU A 154 15.80 -7.99 -26.21
N THR A 155 14.72 -8.55 -25.66
CA THR A 155 14.19 -9.85 -26.08
C THR A 155 13.12 -9.77 -27.16
N GLY A 156 12.59 -8.57 -27.43
CA GLY A 156 11.46 -8.39 -28.33
C GLY A 156 10.13 -8.89 -27.73
N GLN A 157 10.06 -9.09 -26.38
CA GLN A 157 8.84 -9.52 -25.70
C GLN A 157 7.71 -8.53 -25.97
N VAL A 158 6.59 -9.04 -26.48
CA VAL A 158 5.39 -8.24 -26.75
C VAL A 158 4.55 -8.11 -25.48
N GLY A 159 4.01 -6.92 -25.25
CA GLY A 159 3.15 -6.59 -24.11
C GLY A 159 3.38 -5.17 -23.62
N GLU A 160 2.79 -4.87 -22.45
CA GLU A 160 2.85 -3.56 -21.82
C GLU A 160 3.29 -3.67 -20.36
N ILE A 161 4.26 -2.83 -19.96
CA ILE A 161 4.57 -2.59 -18.55
C ILE A 161 4.03 -1.21 -18.16
N ARG A 162 3.26 -1.16 -17.09
CA ARG A 162 2.61 0.06 -16.61
C ARG A 162 2.99 0.30 -15.15
N LEU A 163 3.49 1.50 -14.83
CA LEU A 163 3.72 1.89 -13.45
C LEU A 163 2.66 2.91 -13.04
N PHE A 164 2.05 2.65 -11.88
CA PHE A 164 1.05 3.52 -11.26
C PHE A 164 1.70 4.27 -10.10
N GLY A 165 1.89 5.57 -10.24
CA GLY A 165 2.27 6.45 -9.15
C GLY A 165 1.06 6.75 -8.29
N THR A 166 1.04 6.18 -7.09
CA THR A 166 -0.13 6.11 -6.20
C THR A 166 0.12 6.89 -4.91
N PRO A 167 -0.18 8.22 -4.89
CA PRO A 167 0.05 9.08 -3.74
C PRO A 167 -0.91 8.82 -2.59
N ALA A 168 -0.57 9.36 -1.42
CA ALA A 168 -1.45 9.49 -0.26
C ALA A 168 -2.02 8.17 0.29
N GLU A 169 -1.21 7.09 0.34
CA GLU A 169 -1.60 5.84 0.98
C GLU A 169 -1.95 6.07 2.45
N GLU A 170 -1.18 6.93 3.14
CA GLU A 170 -1.31 7.27 4.55
C GLU A 170 -2.55 8.14 4.85
N GLY A 171 -3.72 7.54 4.63
CA GLY A 171 -5.03 8.09 4.98
C GLY A 171 -5.74 8.91 3.90
N GLY A 172 -5.11 9.14 2.74
CA GLY A 172 -5.74 9.78 1.59
C GLY A 172 -6.46 8.79 0.67
N ALA A 173 -6.05 7.51 0.68
CA ALA A 173 -6.62 6.44 -0.15
C ALA A 173 -6.55 6.72 -1.66
N GLY A 174 -5.39 7.16 -2.15
CA GLY A 174 -5.21 7.55 -3.56
C GLY A 174 -5.57 6.45 -4.54
N LYS A 175 -5.25 5.18 -4.23
CA LYS A 175 -5.54 4.03 -5.09
C LYS A 175 -7.04 3.76 -5.23
N VAL A 176 -7.86 4.05 -4.21
CA VAL A 176 -9.33 3.91 -4.29
C VAL A 176 -9.90 4.78 -5.39
N TYR A 177 -9.44 6.03 -5.50
CA TYR A 177 -9.85 6.93 -6.57
C TYR A 177 -9.38 6.46 -7.94
N MET A 178 -8.16 5.92 -8.02
CA MET A 178 -7.60 5.38 -9.27
C MET A 178 -8.37 4.13 -9.75
N VAL A 179 -8.79 3.25 -8.84
CA VAL A 179 -9.65 2.10 -9.15
C VAL A 179 -11.02 2.58 -9.61
N ARG A 180 -11.63 3.53 -8.90
CA ARG A 180 -12.94 4.09 -9.25
C ARG A 180 -12.98 4.70 -10.66
N GLU A 181 -11.87 5.31 -11.10
CA GLU A 181 -11.73 5.86 -12.45
C GLU A 181 -11.37 4.80 -13.51
N GLY A 182 -11.33 3.50 -13.16
CA GLY A 182 -11.11 2.40 -14.10
C GLY A 182 -9.69 2.28 -14.62
N LEU A 183 -8.68 2.83 -13.92
CA LEU A 183 -7.29 2.82 -14.39
C LEU A 183 -6.66 1.41 -14.40
N PHE A 184 -7.32 0.43 -13.81
CA PHE A 184 -6.86 -0.95 -13.73
C PHE A 184 -7.68 -1.93 -14.59
N ASP A 185 -8.74 -1.47 -15.31
CA ASP A 185 -9.69 -2.34 -16.00
C ASP A 185 -9.09 -3.15 -17.15
N ASP A 186 -8.01 -2.67 -17.75
CA ASP A 186 -7.28 -3.31 -18.86
C ASP A 186 -5.92 -3.89 -18.45
N VAL A 187 -5.70 -4.11 -17.14
CA VAL A 187 -4.48 -4.69 -16.58
C VAL A 187 -4.70 -6.16 -16.22
N ASP A 188 -3.78 -7.04 -16.63
CA ASP A 188 -3.91 -8.49 -16.38
C ASP A 188 -3.43 -8.89 -14.96
N ALA A 189 -2.38 -8.25 -14.46
CA ALA A 189 -1.87 -8.46 -13.10
C ALA A 189 -1.12 -7.23 -12.59
N VAL A 190 -1.15 -7.03 -11.27
CA VAL A 190 -0.45 -5.93 -10.58
C VAL A 190 0.52 -6.50 -9.55
N LEU A 191 1.71 -5.93 -9.53
CA LEU A 191 2.76 -6.23 -8.56
C LEU A 191 2.99 -5.03 -7.66
N HIS A 192 3.26 -5.31 -6.39
CA HIS A 192 3.66 -4.29 -5.43
C HIS A 192 4.67 -4.83 -4.42
N TRP A 193 5.20 -3.97 -3.59
CA TRP A 193 6.01 -4.37 -2.45
C TRP A 193 5.83 -3.37 -1.31
N HIS A 194 6.32 -3.69 -0.12
CA HIS A 194 6.27 -2.75 0.99
C HIS A 194 7.54 -2.84 1.82
N PRO A 195 8.13 -1.71 2.24
CA PRO A 195 9.20 -1.65 3.24
C PRO A 195 8.80 -2.36 4.54
N SER A 196 9.74 -3.08 5.14
CA SER A 196 9.49 -3.86 6.35
C SER A 196 10.77 -4.12 7.14
N ASP A 197 10.63 -4.83 8.25
CA ASP A 197 11.71 -5.38 9.05
C ASP A 197 12.14 -6.80 8.64
N ALA A 198 11.51 -7.36 7.62
CA ALA A 198 11.74 -8.73 7.16
C ALA A 198 11.44 -8.90 5.67
N ASN A 199 12.00 -9.97 5.06
CA ASN A 199 11.68 -10.36 3.70
C ASN A 199 10.63 -11.47 3.71
N SER A 200 9.46 -11.23 3.09
CA SER A 200 8.39 -12.22 2.95
C SER A 200 7.51 -11.94 1.73
N ALA A 201 6.84 -12.98 1.25
CA ALA A 201 5.84 -12.89 0.20
C ALA A 201 4.65 -13.78 0.59
N ASP A 202 3.81 -13.27 1.48
CA ASP A 202 2.69 -13.99 2.08
C ASP A 202 1.39 -13.72 1.31
N ALA A 203 0.59 -14.76 1.08
CA ALA A 203 -0.79 -14.62 0.61
C ALA A 203 -1.71 -14.34 1.80
N ARG A 204 -1.70 -13.12 2.29
CA ARG A 204 -2.50 -12.69 3.45
C ARG A 204 -3.50 -11.62 3.08
N SER A 205 -4.69 -11.69 3.69
CA SER A 205 -5.64 -10.59 3.68
C SER A 205 -5.25 -9.50 4.70
N SER A 206 -5.92 -8.35 4.61
CA SER A 206 -5.83 -7.23 5.56
C SER A 206 -7.21 -6.92 6.14
N LEU A 207 -7.36 -5.80 6.87
CA LEU A 207 -8.67 -5.36 7.35
C LEU A 207 -9.25 -4.31 6.39
N ALA A 208 -10.50 -4.52 5.97
CA ALA A 208 -11.30 -3.45 5.40
C ALA A 208 -11.56 -2.39 6.48
N ASN A 209 -11.68 -1.14 6.06
CA ASN A 209 -11.83 0.00 6.97
C ASN A 209 -12.77 1.05 6.38
N LYS A 210 -13.66 1.60 7.21
CA LYS A 210 -14.46 2.77 6.87
C LYS A 210 -14.43 3.74 8.04
N SER A 211 -14.20 5.01 7.75
CA SER A 211 -14.08 6.04 8.77
C SER A 211 -14.91 7.27 8.46
N ALA A 212 -15.42 7.91 9.51
CA ALA A 212 -16.21 9.13 9.36
C ALA A 212 -16.05 10.05 10.57
N LYS A 213 -16.18 11.34 10.31
CA LYS A 213 -16.36 12.37 11.32
C LYS A 213 -17.85 12.59 11.55
N PHE A 214 -18.28 12.53 12.79
CA PHE A 214 -19.64 12.85 13.22
C PHE A 214 -19.60 14.18 13.96
N ARG A 215 -20.37 15.15 13.47
CA ARG A 215 -20.44 16.52 13.96
C ARG A 215 -21.80 16.75 14.56
N PHE A 216 -21.82 17.20 15.82
CA PHE A 216 -23.03 17.58 16.53
C PHE A 216 -23.08 19.09 16.66
N THR A 217 -24.23 19.66 16.41
CA THR A 217 -24.51 21.09 16.59
C THR A 217 -25.63 21.26 17.62
N GLY A 218 -25.39 22.09 18.59
CA GLY A 218 -26.31 22.35 19.69
C GLY A 218 -26.55 23.84 19.88
N LEU A 219 -26.80 24.25 21.14
CA LEU A 219 -27.08 25.63 21.48
C LEU A 219 -26.27 26.05 22.72
N SER A 220 -25.45 27.07 22.60
CA SER A 220 -24.66 27.63 23.70
C SER A 220 -25.53 28.29 24.73
N ALA A 221 -25.15 28.12 26.01
CA ALA A 221 -25.73 28.80 27.17
C ALA A 221 -24.71 28.89 28.30
N HIS A 222 -24.96 29.76 29.26
CA HIS A 222 -24.19 29.79 30.52
C HIS A 222 -24.51 28.54 31.34
N ALA A 223 -23.54 27.64 31.50
CA ALA A 223 -23.75 26.31 32.07
C ALA A 223 -24.28 26.31 33.52
N ALA A 224 -23.97 27.35 34.31
CA ALA A 224 -24.51 27.50 35.67
C ALA A 224 -25.72 28.43 35.73
N GLY A 225 -25.77 29.51 34.94
CA GLY A 225 -26.81 30.52 35.02
C GLY A 225 -28.10 30.20 34.28
N ALA A 226 -28.02 29.51 33.16
CA ALA A 226 -29.13 29.19 32.29
C ALA A 226 -28.95 27.87 31.51
N PRO A 227 -28.59 26.74 32.17
CA PRO A 227 -28.31 25.47 31.50
C PRO A 227 -29.52 24.97 30.69
N HIS A 228 -30.73 25.21 31.13
CA HIS A 228 -31.97 24.81 30.46
C HIS A 228 -32.22 25.47 29.11
N ARG A 229 -31.44 26.50 28.75
CA ARG A 229 -31.48 27.18 27.46
C ARG A 229 -30.45 26.61 26.48
N GLY A 230 -29.51 25.80 26.94
CA GLY A 230 -28.49 25.16 26.14
C GLY A 230 -28.90 23.78 25.62
N ARG A 231 -28.21 23.34 24.57
CA ARG A 231 -28.16 21.96 24.06
C ARG A 231 -26.71 21.65 23.84
N SER A 232 -26.17 20.73 24.60
CA SER A 232 -24.75 20.42 24.54
C SER A 232 -24.46 19.46 23.37
N ALA A 233 -23.73 19.93 22.37
CA ALA A 233 -23.24 19.10 21.29
C ALA A 233 -22.27 18.01 21.82
N LEU A 234 -21.55 18.29 22.93
CA LEU A 234 -20.69 17.29 23.56
C LEU A 234 -21.50 16.16 24.16
N ASP A 235 -22.67 16.44 24.75
CA ASP A 235 -23.57 15.40 25.29
C ASP A 235 -24.05 14.47 24.14
N GLY A 236 -24.27 15.00 22.93
CA GLY A 236 -24.56 14.20 21.75
C GLY A 236 -23.42 13.24 21.39
N VAL A 237 -22.19 13.73 21.40
CA VAL A 237 -20.98 12.89 21.17
C VAL A 237 -20.83 11.84 22.27
N GLU A 238 -21.00 12.21 23.54
CA GLU A 238 -20.87 11.25 24.66
C GLU A 238 -21.99 10.20 24.63
N ALA A 239 -23.23 10.56 24.31
CA ALA A 239 -24.34 9.63 24.13
C ALA A 239 -24.06 8.65 22.98
N MET A 240 -23.60 9.13 21.81
CA MET A 240 -23.19 8.29 20.70
C MET A 240 -22.08 7.31 21.11
N ASN A 241 -21.01 7.80 21.75
CA ASN A 241 -19.89 6.98 22.19
C ASN A 241 -20.32 5.88 23.16
N ASN A 242 -21.25 6.21 24.08
CA ASN A 242 -21.80 5.24 25.01
C ASN A 242 -22.61 4.16 24.29
N MET A 243 -23.49 4.53 23.37
CA MET A 243 -24.29 3.57 22.59
C MET A 243 -23.41 2.69 21.70
N VAL A 244 -22.37 3.23 21.07
CA VAL A 244 -21.38 2.44 20.31
C VAL A 244 -20.63 1.46 21.22
N ASN A 245 -20.25 1.87 22.43
CA ASN A 245 -19.60 0.97 23.39
C ASN A 245 -20.51 -0.18 23.83
N LEU A 246 -21.81 0.05 23.98
CA LEU A 246 -22.79 -1.03 24.23
C LEU A 246 -22.95 -1.94 22.99
N MET A 247 -22.91 -1.39 21.78
CA MET A 247 -22.99 -2.14 20.54
C MET A 247 -21.83 -3.12 20.34
N ARG A 248 -20.64 -2.85 20.92
CA ARG A 248 -19.44 -3.71 20.79
C ARG A 248 -19.66 -5.15 21.24
N GLU A 249 -20.57 -5.40 22.19
CA GLU A 249 -20.95 -6.74 22.63
C GLU A 249 -21.75 -7.53 21.56
N HIS A 250 -22.22 -6.85 20.50
CA HIS A 250 -23.17 -7.38 19.53
C HIS A 250 -22.68 -7.22 18.08
N VAL A 251 -21.37 -7.31 17.87
CA VAL A 251 -20.68 -7.33 16.57
C VAL A 251 -19.75 -8.55 16.50
N PRO A 252 -19.38 -9.03 15.29
CA PRO A 252 -18.41 -10.12 15.14
C PRO A 252 -17.10 -9.83 15.88
N MET A 253 -16.46 -10.88 16.39
CA MET A 253 -15.28 -10.79 17.28
C MET A 253 -14.07 -10.14 16.57
N GLU A 254 -13.98 -10.26 15.25
CA GLU A 254 -12.94 -9.70 14.40
C GLU A 254 -13.06 -8.17 14.25
N THR A 255 -14.22 -7.60 14.61
CA THR A 255 -14.51 -6.16 14.47
C THR A 255 -13.60 -5.33 15.38
N ARG A 256 -13.14 -4.18 14.83
CA ARG A 256 -12.48 -3.13 15.61
C ARG A 256 -13.18 -1.80 15.35
N ILE A 257 -13.59 -1.13 16.44
CA ILE A 257 -14.18 0.20 16.38
C ILE A 257 -13.32 1.12 17.26
N HIS A 258 -12.76 2.16 16.66
CA HIS A 258 -11.92 3.14 17.36
C HIS A 258 -12.54 4.52 17.21
N TYR A 259 -12.33 5.41 18.19
CA TYR A 259 -12.72 6.80 18.03
C TYR A 259 -11.82 7.74 18.84
N VAL A 260 -11.84 9.00 18.43
CA VAL A 260 -11.26 10.11 19.17
C VAL A 260 -12.20 11.30 19.08
N ILE A 261 -12.41 12.01 20.18
CA ILE A 261 -13.11 13.30 20.17
C ILE A 261 -12.12 14.35 19.69
N THR A 262 -12.39 14.95 18.54
CA THR A 262 -11.53 15.96 17.89
C THR A 262 -11.91 17.39 18.28
N SER A 263 -13.17 17.59 18.73
CA SER A 263 -13.65 18.84 19.31
C SER A 263 -14.72 18.54 20.37
N GLY A 264 -14.64 19.16 21.55
CA GLY A 264 -15.56 18.93 22.66
C GLY A 264 -15.89 20.20 23.46
N GLY A 265 -15.63 21.39 22.91
CA GLY A 265 -15.81 22.67 23.59
C GLY A 265 -14.51 23.23 24.17
N ALA A 266 -14.53 24.48 24.63
CA ALA A 266 -13.35 25.23 25.07
C ALA A 266 -13.32 25.54 26.57
N ALA A 267 -14.49 25.72 27.22
CA ALA A 267 -14.59 26.10 28.62
C ALA A 267 -15.79 25.46 29.32
N PRO A 268 -15.65 24.92 30.56
CA PRO A 268 -16.68 24.13 31.22
C PRO A 268 -17.90 24.97 31.70
N ASN A 269 -17.81 26.29 31.73
CA ASN A 269 -18.90 27.19 32.07
C ASN A 269 -19.72 27.65 30.85
N VAL A 270 -19.40 27.14 29.63
CA VAL A 270 -20.14 27.37 28.39
C VAL A 270 -20.64 26.02 27.88
N VAL A 271 -21.96 25.88 27.68
CA VAL A 271 -22.54 24.71 27.01
C VAL A 271 -22.01 24.67 25.56
N PRO A 272 -21.31 23.60 25.14
CA PRO A 272 -20.74 23.52 23.78
C PRO A 272 -21.84 23.45 22.70
N ASP A 273 -21.79 24.32 21.72
CA ASP A 273 -22.69 24.34 20.56
C ASP A 273 -22.15 23.56 19.36
N PHE A 274 -20.90 23.10 19.43
CA PHE A 274 -20.28 22.24 18.43
C PHE A 274 -19.40 21.20 19.12
N ALA A 275 -19.49 19.94 18.63
CA ALA A 275 -18.57 18.87 19.00
C ALA A 275 -18.37 17.91 17.79
N GLU A 276 -17.18 17.31 17.69
CA GLU A 276 -16.84 16.39 16.62
C GLU A 276 -16.16 15.16 17.22
N VAL A 277 -16.56 13.97 16.73
CA VAL A 277 -15.90 12.69 17.02
C VAL A 277 -15.54 11.98 15.72
N TYR A 278 -14.34 11.43 15.64
CA TYR A 278 -13.84 10.73 14.47
C TYR A 278 -13.76 9.22 14.75
N TYR A 279 -14.48 8.42 13.95
CA TYR A 279 -14.61 6.97 14.08
C TYR A 279 -13.91 6.21 12.98
N TYR A 280 -13.36 5.05 13.34
CA TYR A 280 -12.90 3.97 12.43
C TYR A 280 -13.67 2.70 12.72
N VAL A 281 -14.17 2.03 11.68
CA VAL A 281 -14.79 0.70 11.74
C VAL A 281 -13.98 -0.23 10.84
N ARG A 282 -13.46 -1.33 11.41
CA ARG A 282 -12.64 -2.30 10.69
C ARG A 282 -13.15 -3.72 10.87
N HIS A 283 -13.08 -4.52 9.80
CA HIS A 283 -13.37 -5.95 9.80
C HIS A 283 -12.67 -6.64 8.62
N PRO A 284 -12.32 -7.96 8.67
CA PRO A 284 -11.79 -8.69 7.51
C PRO A 284 -12.72 -8.71 6.30
N ASP A 285 -14.04 -8.69 6.52
CA ASP A 285 -15.07 -8.69 5.48
C ASP A 285 -15.64 -7.27 5.29
N PRO A 286 -15.56 -6.67 4.09
CA PRO A 286 -16.05 -5.33 3.81
C PRO A 286 -17.56 -5.20 3.93
N SER A 287 -18.34 -6.27 3.71
CA SER A 287 -19.79 -6.25 3.91
C SER A 287 -20.15 -6.03 5.38
N GLN A 288 -19.37 -6.63 6.30
CA GLN A 288 -19.51 -6.41 7.73
C GLN A 288 -19.11 -4.99 8.13
N VAL A 289 -18.08 -4.41 7.49
CA VAL A 289 -17.70 -2.99 7.72
C VAL A 289 -18.88 -2.09 7.41
N ASN A 290 -19.52 -2.24 6.24
CA ASN A 290 -20.69 -1.44 5.86
C ASN A 290 -21.85 -1.63 6.85
N MET A 291 -22.21 -2.87 7.17
CA MET A 291 -23.33 -3.17 8.10
C MET A 291 -23.09 -2.57 9.50
N ILE A 292 -21.87 -2.68 10.01
CA ILE A 292 -21.52 -2.12 11.33
C ILE A 292 -21.46 -0.60 11.27
N PHE A 293 -20.95 -0.02 10.19
CA PHE A 293 -20.91 1.42 9.99
C PHE A 293 -22.32 2.04 9.95
N GLU A 294 -23.27 1.43 9.26
CA GLU A 294 -24.69 1.82 9.29
C GLU A 294 -25.24 1.87 10.73
N ARG A 295 -24.90 0.87 11.56
CA ARG A 295 -25.29 0.86 12.98
C ARG A 295 -24.62 1.97 13.79
N VAL A 296 -23.37 2.35 13.46
CA VAL A 296 -22.70 3.50 14.07
C VAL A 296 -23.43 4.79 13.70
N VAL A 297 -23.87 4.95 12.44
CA VAL A 297 -24.69 6.09 12.02
C VAL A 297 -26.01 6.15 12.80
N GLN A 298 -26.71 5.02 12.94
CA GLN A 298 -27.96 4.95 13.72
C GLN A 298 -27.76 5.33 15.19
N THR A 299 -26.60 5.01 15.79
CA THR A 299 -26.31 5.47 17.16
C THR A 299 -26.11 6.98 17.23
N ALA A 300 -25.52 7.60 16.20
CA ALA A 300 -25.36 9.05 16.12
C ALA A 300 -26.73 9.75 15.97
N GLU A 301 -27.61 9.24 15.12
CA GLU A 301 -28.99 9.73 14.94
C GLU A 301 -29.78 9.63 16.25
N GLY A 302 -29.70 8.47 16.95
CA GLY A 302 -30.35 8.26 18.23
C GLY A 302 -29.82 9.18 19.33
N ALA A 303 -28.51 9.46 19.34
CA ALA A 303 -27.88 10.39 20.26
C ALA A 303 -28.35 11.83 20.00
N ALA A 304 -28.39 12.28 18.75
CA ALA A 304 -28.88 13.59 18.38
C ALA A 304 -30.33 13.81 18.80
N LEU A 305 -31.20 12.83 18.52
CA LEU A 305 -32.60 12.85 18.93
C LEU A 305 -32.75 12.96 20.47
N GLY A 306 -31.94 12.17 21.22
CA GLY A 306 -32.02 12.12 22.67
C GLY A 306 -31.44 13.37 23.40
N THR A 307 -30.53 14.09 22.74
CA THR A 307 -29.89 15.29 23.30
C THR A 307 -30.46 16.60 22.74
N ASP A 308 -31.46 16.52 21.84
CA ASP A 308 -32.07 17.67 21.15
C ASP A 308 -31.00 18.52 20.43
N THR A 309 -30.09 17.83 19.67
CA THR A 309 -29.02 18.41 18.84
C THR A 309 -29.17 18.00 17.40
N ASP A 310 -28.57 18.72 16.45
CA ASP A 310 -28.46 18.31 15.06
C ASP A 310 -27.17 17.49 14.84
N MET A 311 -27.21 16.49 13.95
CA MET A 311 -26.06 15.67 13.62
C MET A 311 -25.89 15.55 12.10
N GLU A 312 -24.64 15.71 11.66
CA GLU A 312 -24.19 15.36 10.31
C GLU A 312 -22.94 14.48 10.38
N PHE A 313 -22.67 13.70 9.32
CA PHE A 313 -21.45 12.95 9.23
C PHE A 313 -20.82 13.05 7.83
N GLU A 314 -19.50 12.91 7.80
CA GLU A 314 -18.70 12.89 6.57
C GLU A 314 -17.83 11.64 6.58
N VAL A 315 -18.00 10.77 5.57
CA VAL A 315 -17.08 9.64 5.33
C VAL A 315 -15.73 10.21 4.91
N ILE A 316 -14.69 9.93 5.67
CA ILE A 316 -13.34 10.45 5.41
C ILE A 316 -12.53 9.47 4.57
N HIS A 317 -12.63 8.17 4.88
CA HIS A 317 -11.81 7.12 4.30
C HIS A 317 -12.61 5.82 4.22
N GLY A 318 -12.35 5.03 3.18
CA GLY A 318 -12.98 3.72 3.02
C GLY A 318 -12.15 2.87 2.06
N ILE A 319 -11.66 1.71 2.54
CA ILE A 319 -10.86 0.76 1.77
C ILE A 319 -11.30 -0.67 2.04
N TYR A 320 -11.14 -1.53 1.05
CA TYR A 320 -11.38 -2.96 1.16
C TYR A 320 -10.29 -3.67 1.99
N ASN A 321 -10.44 -4.97 2.22
CA ASN A 321 -9.37 -5.88 2.62
C ASN A 321 -8.62 -6.38 1.39
N ILE A 322 -7.34 -6.75 1.51
CA ILE A 322 -6.60 -7.40 0.42
C ILE A 322 -7.30 -8.72 0.05
N LEU A 323 -7.57 -8.89 -1.25
CA LEU A 323 -7.98 -10.15 -1.85
C LEU A 323 -6.72 -10.92 -2.25
N PRO A 324 -6.28 -11.97 -1.50
CA PRO A 324 -5.01 -12.62 -1.76
C PRO A 324 -5.02 -13.36 -3.10
N ASN A 325 -3.86 -13.43 -3.77
CA ASN A 325 -3.65 -14.23 -4.98
C ASN A 325 -2.46 -15.18 -4.75
N VAL A 326 -2.72 -16.45 -4.49
CA VAL A 326 -1.71 -17.46 -4.13
C VAL A 326 -0.78 -17.76 -5.32
N SER A 327 -1.32 -17.72 -6.53
CA SER A 327 -0.56 -17.95 -7.76
C SER A 327 0.55 -16.90 -7.94
N LEU A 328 0.22 -15.62 -7.78
CA LEU A 328 1.20 -14.52 -7.82
C LEU A 328 2.18 -14.59 -6.64
N GLN A 329 1.68 -14.82 -5.43
CA GLN A 329 2.52 -14.87 -4.24
C GLN A 329 3.54 -16.02 -4.30
N THR A 330 3.17 -17.16 -4.88
CA THR A 330 4.09 -18.28 -5.11
C THR A 330 5.23 -17.89 -6.05
N ALA A 331 4.93 -17.19 -7.15
CA ALA A 331 5.94 -16.72 -8.09
C ALA A 331 6.85 -15.65 -7.46
N ILE A 332 6.27 -14.71 -6.74
CA ILE A 332 7.01 -13.66 -6.01
C ILE A 332 7.93 -14.30 -4.96
N HIS A 333 7.43 -15.25 -4.16
CA HIS A 333 8.23 -15.94 -3.14
C HIS A 333 9.41 -16.70 -3.75
N ALA A 334 9.20 -17.36 -4.88
CA ALA A 334 10.27 -18.06 -5.60
C ALA A 334 11.37 -17.09 -6.07
N ASN A 335 10.99 -15.93 -6.59
CA ASN A 335 11.92 -14.89 -7.03
C ASN A 335 12.62 -14.22 -5.86
N LEU A 336 11.90 -13.88 -4.78
CA LEU A 336 12.47 -13.35 -3.54
C LEU A 336 13.50 -14.32 -2.95
N SER A 337 13.18 -15.63 -2.91
CA SER A 337 14.12 -16.66 -2.44
C SER A 337 15.37 -16.77 -3.29
N ARG A 338 15.28 -16.47 -4.59
CA ARG A 338 16.43 -16.44 -5.50
C ARG A 338 17.29 -15.18 -5.31
N VAL A 339 16.68 -14.03 -5.07
CA VAL A 339 17.40 -12.78 -4.77
C VAL A 339 18.07 -12.86 -3.40
N GLY A 340 17.39 -13.43 -2.42
CA GLY A 340 17.80 -13.47 -1.03
C GLY A 340 17.43 -12.20 -0.25
N GLY A 341 17.86 -12.14 0.98
CA GLY A 341 17.65 -11.00 1.86
C GLY A 341 18.78 -9.97 1.82
N VAL A 342 18.88 -9.17 2.88
CA VAL A 342 19.84 -8.06 2.99
C VAL A 342 21.01 -8.44 3.88
N ASP A 343 22.22 -8.45 3.29
CA ASP A 343 23.47 -8.65 4.02
C ASP A 343 24.02 -7.31 4.52
N TYR A 344 24.23 -7.20 5.84
CA TYR A 344 24.80 -6.01 6.47
C TYR A 344 26.32 -6.06 6.44
N ASN A 345 26.95 -4.98 5.98
CA ASN A 345 28.38 -4.75 6.14
C ASN A 345 28.73 -4.39 7.60
N ALA A 346 29.99 -4.06 7.89
CA ALA A 346 30.43 -3.78 9.25
C ALA A 346 29.78 -2.52 9.85
N GLU A 347 29.63 -1.45 9.06
CA GLU A 347 29.02 -0.19 9.49
C GLU A 347 27.51 -0.35 9.72
N GLU A 348 26.82 -1.08 8.84
CA GLU A 348 25.40 -1.38 8.96
C GLU A 348 25.11 -2.27 10.18
N LYS A 349 26.00 -3.23 10.50
CA LYS A 349 25.89 -4.03 11.73
C LYS A 349 26.03 -3.15 12.97
N GLU A 350 26.99 -2.22 12.98
CA GLU A 350 27.16 -1.29 14.09
C GLU A 350 25.94 -0.39 14.27
N PHE A 351 25.41 0.16 13.16
CA PHE A 351 24.15 0.94 13.17
C PHE A 351 22.98 0.11 13.70
N ALA A 352 22.80 -1.10 13.16
CA ALA A 352 21.69 -1.98 13.52
C ALA A 352 21.72 -2.40 14.99
N GLU A 353 22.88 -2.74 15.54
CA GLU A 353 23.03 -3.11 16.95
C GLU A 353 22.76 -1.93 17.90
N LYS A 354 23.18 -0.70 17.51
CA LYS A 354 22.85 0.50 18.28
C LYS A 354 21.35 0.80 18.28
N LEU A 355 20.72 0.76 17.10
CA LEU A 355 19.28 1.00 16.95
C LEU A 355 18.46 -0.06 17.69
N ARG A 356 18.91 -1.31 17.67
CA ARG A 356 18.28 -2.43 18.38
C ARG A 356 18.17 -2.20 19.89
N GLY A 357 19.07 -1.40 20.47
CA GLY A 357 18.96 -0.98 21.87
C GLY A 357 17.68 -0.18 22.20
N ALA A 358 17.00 0.36 21.21
CA ALA A 358 15.73 1.08 21.33
C ALA A 358 14.50 0.27 20.84
N LEU A 359 14.69 -1.01 20.48
CA LEU A 359 13.63 -1.93 20.10
C LEU A 359 13.18 -2.81 21.28
N PRO A 360 12.01 -3.49 21.18
CA PRO A 360 11.60 -4.49 22.18
C PRO A 360 12.64 -5.57 22.41
N LEU A 361 12.76 -6.07 23.64
CA LEU A 361 13.80 -7.05 24.02
C LEU A 361 13.68 -8.39 23.28
N ASP A 362 12.50 -8.74 22.81
CA ASP A 362 12.18 -9.94 22.03
C ASP A 362 12.35 -9.74 20.52
N SER A 363 12.88 -8.59 20.08
CA SER A 363 13.16 -8.32 18.66
C SER A 363 14.11 -9.38 18.09
N PRO A 364 13.87 -9.82 16.83
CA PRO A 364 14.72 -10.80 16.16
C PRO A 364 16.19 -10.33 16.06
N PRO A 365 17.14 -11.25 15.93
CA PRO A 365 18.53 -10.88 15.69
C PRO A 365 18.68 -10.15 14.35
N ILE A 366 19.66 -9.26 14.22
CA ILE A 366 19.89 -8.47 12.99
C ILE A 366 20.17 -9.34 11.76
N THR A 367 20.60 -10.58 11.94
CA THR A 367 20.83 -11.57 10.88
C THR A 367 19.53 -12.01 10.18
N GLU A 368 18.35 -11.79 10.78
CA GLU A 368 17.07 -12.08 10.14
C GLU A 368 16.81 -11.22 8.89
N ALA A 369 17.49 -10.09 8.74
CA ALA A 369 17.43 -9.30 7.50
C ALA A 369 17.94 -10.07 6.27
N ASN A 370 18.82 -11.07 6.44
CA ASN A 370 19.31 -11.91 5.35
C ASN A 370 18.38 -13.08 5.01
N ASN A 371 17.44 -13.40 5.87
CA ASN A 371 16.54 -14.53 5.68
C ASN A 371 15.29 -14.13 4.86
N VAL A 372 14.82 -15.05 4.00
CA VAL A 372 13.50 -14.99 3.39
C VAL A 372 12.60 -15.92 4.20
N ARG A 373 11.52 -15.36 4.76
CA ARG A 373 10.56 -16.13 5.57
C ARG A 373 9.78 -17.10 4.68
N PRO A 374 9.44 -18.29 5.19
CA PRO A 374 8.51 -19.20 4.50
C PRO A 374 7.19 -18.50 4.18
N MET A 375 6.65 -18.75 3.00
CA MET A 375 5.36 -18.20 2.58
C MET A 375 4.24 -18.69 3.50
N VAL A 376 3.37 -17.80 3.93
CA VAL A 376 2.16 -18.11 4.71
C VAL A 376 0.94 -17.75 3.87
N ILE A 377 -0.08 -18.62 3.93
CA ILE A 377 -1.41 -18.36 3.37
C ILE A 377 -2.36 -18.13 4.55
N ASP A 378 -2.95 -16.93 4.63
CA ASP A 378 -3.86 -16.54 5.69
C ASP A 378 -4.96 -15.62 5.14
N GLU A 379 -6.10 -16.21 4.83
CA GLU A 379 -7.24 -15.52 4.23
C GLU A 379 -8.10 -14.74 5.24
N ARG A 380 -7.92 -15.02 6.55
CA ARG A 380 -8.73 -14.37 7.60
C ARG A 380 -8.31 -12.94 7.86
N GLY A 381 -7.14 -12.57 7.38
CA GLY A 381 -6.62 -11.23 7.55
C GLY A 381 -6.20 -10.91 8.98
N GLY A 382 -5.39 -9.89 9.11
CA GLY A 382 -4.89 -9.39 10.39
C GLY A 382 -3.90 -8.26 10.14
N GLY A 383 -3.60 -7.48 11.18
CA GLY A 383 -2.69 -6.37 11.07
C GLY A 383 -3.35 -5.08 10.60
N GLY A 384 -2.71 -4.38 9.67
CA GLY A 384 -3.14 -3.07 9.20
C GLY A 384 -4.18 -3.11 8.08
N SER A 385 -4.36 -1.97 7.46
CA SER A 385 -5.16 -1.75 6.27
C SER A 385 -4.28 -1.00 5.27
N THR A 386 -4.52 -1.18 3.97
CA THR A 386 -3.85 -0.46 2.89
C THR A 386 -4.79 -0.30 1.71
N ASP A 387 -4.69 0.78 0.95
CA ASP A 387 -5.50 1.00 -0.24
C ASP A 387 -5.04 0.18 -1.47
N VAL A 388 -3.92 -0.56 -1.38
CA VAL A 388 -3.57 -1.66 -2.31
C VAL A 388 -4.70 -2.70 -2.36
N ALA A 389 -5.43 -2.83 -1.26
CA ALA A 389 -6.58 -3.72 -1.17
C ALA A 389 -7.60 -3.46 -2.28
N ASP A 390 -7.98 -2.21 -2.51
CA ASP A 390 -8.95 -1.84 -3.55
C ASP A 390 -8.47 -2.25 -4.95
N VAL A 391 -7.18 -2.10 -5.24
CA VAL A 391 -6.58 -2.61 -6.48
C VAL A 391 -6.73 -4.13 -6.58
N SER A 392 -6.57 -4.87 -5.46
CA SER A 392 -6.70 -6.32 -5.44
C SER A 392 -8.13 -6.84 -5.71
N TRP A 393 -9.14 -6.00 -5.56
CA TRP A 393 -10.52 -6.31 -5.94
C TRP A 393 -10.84 -5.96 -7.40
N ALA A 394 -9.99 -5.15 -8.04
CA ALA A 394 -10.13 -4.80 -9.46
C ALA A 394 -9.33 -5.74 -10.37
N VAL A 395 -8.15 -6.18 -9.93
CA VAL A 395 -7.21 -6.95 -10.75
C VAL A 395 -6.38 -7.91 -9.88
N ALA A 396 -5.94 -9.04 -10.44
CA ALA A 396 -5.04 -9.98 -9.77
C ALA A 396 -3.80 -9.25 -9.26
N THR A 397 -3.65 -9.16 -7.92
CA THR A 397 -2.59 -8.37 -7.27
C THR A 397 -1.76 -9.23 -6.34
N GLY A 398 -0.44 -9.10 -6.45
CA GLY A 398 0.51 -9.78 -5.58
C GLY A 398 1.65 -8.89 -5.14
N GLY A 399 2.18 -9.15 -3.93
CA GLY A 399 3.23 -8.30 -3.39
C GLY A 399 4.15 -8.99 -2.39
N MET A 400 5.20 -8.25 -1.99
CA MET A 400 6.18 -8.72 -1.03
C MET A 400 6.53 -7.65 -0.01
N ARG A 401 7.21 -8.06 1.05
CA ARG A 401 7.88 -7.19 2.00
C ARG A 401 9.39 -7.38 1.88
N ALA A 402 10.15 -6.29 1.96
CA ALA A 402 11.60 -6.32 1.97
C ALA A 402 12.15 -5.71 3.26
N ALA A 403 13.23 -6.29 3.78
CA ALA A 403 13.91 -5.80 4.98
C ALA A 403 14.66 -4.49 4.67
N THR A 404 13.97 -3.38 4.80
CA THR A 404 14.49 -2.01 4.68
C THR A 404 14.81 -1.40 6.05
N TRP A 405 14.41 -2.07 7.11
CA TRP A 405 14.62 -1.68 8.50
C TRP A 405 15.33 -2.79 9.27
N VAL A 406 15.89 -2.43 10.41
CA VAL A 406 16.48 -3.40 11.33
C VAL A 406 15.38 -4.34 11.85
N PRO A 407 15.62 -5.68 11.87
CA PRO A 407 14.64 -6.64 12.36
C PRO A 407 14.06 -6.31 13.73
N GLY A 408 12.72 -6.31 13.83
CA GLY A 408 11.97 -5.89 15.03
C GLY A 408 11.51 -4.42 15.01
N THR A 409 11.90 -3.65 14.00
CA THR A 409 11.43 -2.26 13.83
C THR A 409 9.97 -2.25 13.39
N SER A 410 9.13 -1.53 14.14
CA SER A 410 7.74 -1.28 13.72
C SER A 410 7.68 -0.18 12.66
N SER A 411 6.76 -0.30 11.70
CA SER A 411 6.35 0.82 10.86
C SER A 411 5.83 1.98 11.72
N HIS A 412 5.77 3.18 11.16
CA HIS A 412 5.32 4.41 11.81
C HIS A 412 6.14 4.75 13.06
N SER A 413 7.45 4.47 13.01
CA SER A 413 8.39 4.75 14.10
C SER A 413 9.58 5.57 13.62
N TRP A 414 10.25 6.28 14.53
CA TRP A 414 11.47 7.01 14.21
C TRP A 414 12.60 6.05 13.77
N GLN A 415 12.60 4.82 14.28
CA GLN A 415 13.58 3.80 13.90
C GLN A 415 13.43 3.42 12.42
N ALA A 416 12.19 3.36 11.91
CA ALA A 416 11.92 3.12 10.49
C ALA A 416 12.42 4.29 9.62
N VAL A 417 12.21 5.54 10.05
CA VAL A 417 12.76 6.73 9.36
C VAL A 417 14.29 6.67 9.32
N ALA A 418 14.92 6.40 10.47
CA ALA A 418 16.38 6.34 10.57
C ALA A 418 16.98 5.28 9.65
N ALA A 419 16.52 4.04 9.75
CA ALA A 419 17.05 2.91 8.97
C ALA A 419 16.75 3.06 7.47
N GLY A 420 15.54 3.49 7.10
CA GLY A 420 15.13 3.73 5.71
C GLY A 420 15.98 4.78 4.99
N GLY A 421 16.50 5.78 5.72
CA GLY A 421 17.41 6.80 5.19
C GLY A 421 18.87 6.35 5.03
N THR A 422 19.20 5.08 5.29
CA THR A 422 20.56 4.52 5.20
C THR A 422 20.72 3.49 4.10
N SER A 423 21.94 2.96 3.95
CA SER A 423 22.24 1.86 3.03
C SER A 423 21.45 0.57 3.35
N ILE A 424 20.99 0.39 4.59
CA ILE A 424 20.09 -0.72 4.96
C ILE A 424 18.79 -0.64 4.17
N GLY A 425 18.14 0.54 4.18
CA GLY A 425 16.93 0.79 3.40
C GLY A 425 17.16 0.60 1.90
N ASN A 426 18.25 1.18 1.37
CA ASN A 426 18.59 1.09 -0.04
C ASN A 426 18.79 -0.37 -0.51
N LYS A 427 19.46 -1.21 0.28
CA LYS A 427 19.63 -2.64 -0.05
C LYS A 427 18.30 -3.38 -0.11
N GLY A 428 17.40 -3.15 0.87
CA GLY A 428 16.06 -3.73 0.85
C GLY A 428 15.24 -3.29 -0.36
N MET A 429 15.34 -2.02 -0.76
CA MET A 429 14.74 -1.49 -2.00
C MET A 429 15.23 -2.24 -3.24
N LEU A 430 16.53 -2.49 -3.35
CA LEU A 430 17.09 -3.23 -4.50
C LEU A 430 16.68 -4.70 -4.51
N VAL A 431 16.51 -5.34 -3.34
CA VAL A 431 15.93 -6.69 -3.23
C VAL A 431 14.51 -6.70 -3.81
N ALA A 432 13.69 -5.73 -3.43
CA ALA A 432 12.32 -5.61 -3.93
C ALA A 432 12.29 -5.34 -5.43
N ALA A 433 13.07 -4.39 -5.93
CA ALA A 433 13.14 -4.05 -7.36
C ALA A 433 13.50 -5.27 -8.21
N LYS A 434 14.51 -6.04 -7.82
CA LYS A 434 14.92 -7.28 -8.51
C LYS A 434 13.81 -8.33 -8.50
N THR A 435 13.18 -8.53 -7.35
CA THR A 435 12.11 -9.51 -7.18
C THR A 435 10.90 -9.19 -8.05
N LEU A 436 10.45 -7.92 -8.05
CA LEU A 436 9.31 -7.48 -8.88
C LEU A 436 9.63 -7.59 -10.37
N ALA A 437 10.81 -7.13 -10.82
CA ALA A 437 11.19 -7.22 -12.22
C ALA A 437 11.27 -8.67 -12.71
N MET A 438 11.86 -9.57 -11.91
CA MET A 438 11.91 -11.00 -12.26
C MET A 438 10.51 -11.63 -12.30
N THR A 439 9.61 -11.21 -11.41
CA THR A 439 8.23 -11.71 -11.40
C THR A 439 7.45 -11.19 -12.61
N ALA A 440 7.61 -9.93 -12.98
CA ALA A 440 7.03 -9.39 -14.21
C ALA A 440 7.49 -10.18 -15.44
N VAL A 441 8.79 -10.51 -15.53
CA VAL A 441 9.32 -11.39 -16.60
C VAL A 441 8.66 -12.76 -16.59
N ASP A 442 8.49 -13.39 -15.43
CA ASP A 442 7.78 -14.68 -15.35
C ASP A 442 6.35 -14.57 -15.90
N LEU A 443 5.63 -13.49 -15.57
CA LEU A 443 4.27 -13.26 -16.07
C LEU A 443 4.22 -13.04 -17.59
N PHE A 444 5.18 -12.31 -18.16
CA PHE A 444 5.29 -12.15 -19.62
C PHE A 444 5.66 -13.45 -20.35
N MET A 445 6.53 -14.27 -19.76
CA MET A 445 7.03 -15.49 -20.41
C MET A 445 6.13 -16.71 -20.17
N ASN A 446 5.30 -16.72 -19.15
CA ASN A 446 4.50 -17.86 -18.74
C ASN A 446 3.00 -17.54 -18.73
N PRO A 447 2.31 -17.70 -19.87
CA PRO A 447 0.88 -17.43 -19.97
C PRO A 447 0.02 -18.34 -19.08
N ILE A 448 0.54 -19.52 -18.66
CA ILE A 448 -0.17 -20.40 -17.72
C ILE A 448 -0.15 -19.76 -16.30
N LEU A 449 0.99 -19.25 -15.86
CA LEU A 449 1.08 -18.57 -14.56
C LEU A 449 0.15 -17.35 -14.52
N LEU A 450 0.19 -16.51 -15.56
CA LEU A 450 -0.69 -15.35 -15.64
C LEU A 450 -2.17 -15.76 -15.70
N GLY A 451 -2.51 -16.76 -16.51
CA GLY A 451 -3.87 -17.29 -16.61
C GLY A 451 -4.38 -17.85 -15.27
N ASN A 452 -3.53 -18.56 -14.52
CA ASN A 452 -3.89 -19.04 -13.18
C ASN A 452 -4.14 -17.88 -12.21
N ALA A 453 -3.33 -16.83 -12.23
CA ALA A 453 -3.50 -15.66 -11.38
C ALA A 453 -4.82 -14.92 -11.69
N VAL A 454 -5.14 -14.73 -12.97
CA VAL A 454 -6.39 -14.09 -13.41
C VAL A 454 -7.60 -14.95 -13.03
N SER A 455 -7.54 -16.26 -13.30
CA SER A 455 -8.64 -17.18 -12.94
C SER A 455 -8.87 -17.23 -11.43
N GLU A 456 -7.80 -17.34 -10.64
CA GLU A 456 -7.90 -17.31 -9.17
C GLU A 456 -8.53 -16.00 -8.66
N HIS A 457 -8.19 -14.85 -9.26
CA HIS A 457 -8.80 -13.58 -8.90
C HIS A 457 -10.30 -13.59 -9.20
N GLN A 458 -10.71 -14.02 -10.40
CA GLN A 458 -12.10 -14.11 -10.81
C GLN A 458 -12.91 -15.05 -9.92
N ASP A 459 -12.34 -16.21 -9.56
CA ASP A 459 -13.00 -17.23 -8.71
C ASP A 459 -13.21 -16.72 -7.26
N ARG A 460 -12.45 -15.72 -6.82
CA ARG A 460 -12.56 -15.12 -5.48
C ARG A 460 -13.54 -13.95 -5.41
N LEU A 461 -13.88 -13.35 -6.54
CA LEU A 461 -14.87 -12.28 -6.60
C LEU A 461 -16.29 -12.84 -6.41
N PRO A 462 -17.20 -12.11 -5.74
CA PRO A 462 -18.61 -12.46 -5.71
C PRO A 462 -19.22 -12.56 -7.13
N GLU A 463 -20.25 -13.37 -7.28
CA GLU A 463 -21.04 -13.42 -8.51
C GLU A 463 -21.60 -12.00 -8.83
N ASP A 464 -21.52 -11.58 -10.11
CA ASP A 464 -21.92 -10.25 -10.58
C ASP A 464 -21.20 -9.08 -9.87
N TRP A 465 -19.92 -9.29 -9.48
CA TRP A 465 -19.15 -8.26 -8.79
C TRP A 465 -18.99 -6.98 -9.60
N VAL A 466 -19.35 -5.86 -8.98
CA VAL A 466 -19.07 -4.51 -9.45
C VAL A 466 -18.35 -3.77 -8.32
N TYR A 467 -17.23 -3.15 -8.62
CA TYR A 467 -16.50 -2.38 -7.62
C TYR A 467 -17.27 -1.11 -7.23
N GLU A 468 -17.55 -0.96 -5.95
CA GLU A 468 -18.14 0.23 -5.34
C GLU A 468 -17.23 0.71 -4.18
N PRO A 469 -16.61 1.89 -4.28
CA PRO A 469 -15.68 2.34 -3.24
C PRO A 469 -16.38 2.54 -1.90
N LEU A 470 -15.80 2.02 -0.82
CA LEU A 470 -16.38 2.17 0.53
C LEU A 470 -16.44 3.63 0.99
N LEU A 471 -15.59 4.49 0.42
CA LEU A 471 -15.60 5.94 0.69
C LEU A 471 -16.71 6.71 -0.07
N GLY A 472 -17.43 6.05 -0.99
CA GLY A 472 -18.48 6.66 -1.81
C GLY A 472 -17.96 7.56 -2.93
N ASP A 473 -18.77 8.54 -3.35
CA ASP A 473 -18.50 9.38 -4.52
C ASP A 473 -17.72 10.66 -4.22
N ARG A 474 -17.23 10.84 -2.99
CA ARG A 474 -16.49 12.05 -2.61
C ARG A 474 -15.26 12.28 -3.52
N PRO A 475 -14.89 13.53 -3.81
CA PRO A 475 -13.64 13.83 -4.49
C PRO A 475 -12.44 13.55 -3.57
N PRO A 476 -11.22 13.38 -4.13
CA PRO A 476 -10.00 13.29 -3.32
C PRO A 476 -9.85 14.52 -2.40
N PRO A 477 -9.59 14.32 -1.09
CA PRO A 477 -9.42 15.42 -0.15
C PRO A 477 -8.00 15.99 -0.22
N LEU A 478 -7.69 16.77 -1.26
CA LEU A 478 -6.34 17.23 -1.57
C LEU A 478 -5.69 18.09 -0.47
N ASP A 479 -6.48 18.58 0.46
CA ASP A 479 -6.09 19.46 1.57
C ASP A 479 -6.06 18.76 2.95
N TYR A 480 -6.32 17.45 3.02
CA TYR A 480 -6.45 16.74 4.31
C TYR A 480 -5.21 16.78 5.20
N ARG A 481 -4.04 17.10 4.65
CA ARG A 481 -2.76 17.27 5.35
C ARG A 481 -2.36 18.72 5.56
N LEU A 482 -3.11 19.67 5.03
CA LEU A 482 -2.86 21.09 5.28
C LEU A 482 -3.22 21.45 6.74
N PRO A 483 -2.48 22.34 7.39
CA PRO A 483 -2.87 22.86 8.70
C PRO A 483 -4.27 23.50 8.65
N ALA A 484 -5.05 23.30 9.71
CA ALA A 484 -6.40 23.85 9.79
C ALA A 484 -6.40 25.36 9.53
N GLY A 485 -7.17 25.80 8.53
CA GLY A 485 -7.28 27.20 8.11
C GLY A 485 -6.45 27.60 6.88
N LEU A 486 -5.71 26.67 6.27
CA LEU A 486 -4.99 26.88 5.00
C LEU A 486 -5.63 26.14 3.80
N GLY A 487 -6.68 25.35 4.04
CA GLY A 487 -7.54 24.79 2.98
C GLY A 487 -8.54 25.87 2.52
N ASN A 488 -8.79 25.93 1.19
CA ASN A 488 -9.72 26.89 0.58
C ASN A 488 -11.16 26.64 1.00
#